data_7ea2127fdb4bd87170f58ecbb3528890
#
_entry.id   7ea2127fdb4bd87170f58ecbb3528890
#
_cell.length_a   1.000
_cell.length_b   1.000
_cell.length_c   1.000
_cell.angle_alpha   90.00
_cell.angle_beta   90.00
_cell.angle_gamma   90.00
#
_symmetry.space_group_name_H-M   'P 1'
#
loop_
_entity.id
_entity.type
_entity.pdbx_description
1 polymer ?
#
loop_
_entity_poly.entity_id
_entity_poly.type
_entity_poly.pdbx_seq_one_letter_code
_entity_poly.pdbx_strand_id
1 'polypeptide(L)'
;MVRDIIITVLAVLIIFILWVAILDTNRFTVSNYTYKDKRIKKKFRAVILSDLHNKKYGKGNIKLLSQIDALSPDIILIAGDMINGHVGEKADDTVAFLTELAKKYPIYYGNGNHEMRLDLYREKYGDIYDDFCKAIKDAGIHLLVNKRITLPEYGVTVIGSEINKKHYKRMGIIPMEEGELLKDLGKIETEYCNILLAHNPDFFEDYVSYGAEVVFSGHVHGGIARIPFIKKGILSPNARFFPKYYQGEYIKENTTMIVSRGLGSHTIPVRLFNPGDLVVTDFEP
;
A
#
# COMPACT_ATOMS: atom_id res chain seq x y z
N MET A 1 -39.40 -16.77 -26.46
CA MET A 1 -38.81 -17.82 -25.59
C MET A 1 -37.26 -17.74 -25.54
N VAL A 2 -36.49 -18.00 -26.62
CA VAL A 2 -35.02 -17.94 -26.59
C VAL A 2 -34.51 -16.50 -26.22
N ARG A 3 -35.06 -15.47 -26.88
CA ARG A 3 -34.72 -14.06 -26.58
C ARG A 3 -35.00 -13.72 -25.11
N ASP A 4 -36.10 -14.15 -24.55
CA ASP A 4 -36.49 -13.81 -23.18
C ASP A 4 -35.58 -14.54 -22.15
N ILE A 5 -35.19 -15.77 -22.47
CA ILE A 5 -34.19 -16.52 -21.69
C ILE A 5 -32.82 -15.76 -21.69
N ILE A 6 -32.36 -15.34 -22.88
CA ILE A 6 -31.11 -14.59 -22.99
C ILE A 6 -31.16 -13.29 -22.17
N ILE A 7 -32.27 -12.53 -22.29
CA ILE A 7 -32.44 -11.28 -21.53
C ILE A 7 -32.43 -11.59 -20.02
N THR A 8 -33.13 -12.63 -19.58
CA THR A 8 -33.15 -13.01 -18.15
C THR A 8 -31.76 -13.40 -17.66
N VAL A 9 -31.02 -14.22 -18.41
CA VAL A 9 -29.65 -14.62 -18.05
C VAL A 9 -28.71 -13.40 -17.95
N LEU A 10 -28.80 -12.49 -18.92
CA LEU A 10 -27.99 -11.26 -18.89
C LEU A 10 -28.35 -10.37 -17.69
N ALA A 11 -29.63 -10.22 -17.37
CA ALA A 11 -30.08 -9.45 -16.22
C ALA A 11 -29.57 -10.05 -14.90
N VAL A 12 -29.67 -11.37 -14.72
CA VAL A 12 -29.14 -12.08 -13.55
C VAL A 12 -27.62 -11.89 -13.44
N LEU A 13 -26.90 -12.00 -14.55
CA LEU A 13 -25.44 -11.81 -14.58
C LEU A 13 -25.05 -10.37 -14.17
N ILE A 14 -25.76 -9.38 -14.70
CA ILE A 14 -25.52 -7.96 -14.34
C ILE A 14 -25.78 -7.74 -12.85
N ILE A 15 -26.89 -8.25 -12.31
CA ILE A 15 -27.22 -8.14 -10.88
C ILE A 15 -26.12 -8.79 -10.03
N PHE A 16 -25.65 -9.97 -10.42
CA PHE A 16 -24.57 -10.67 -9.74
C PHE A 16 -23.26 -9.84 -9.74
N ILE A 17 -22.88 -9.30 -10.90
CA ILE A 17 -21.67 -8.44 -11.01
C ILE A 17 -21.78 -7.21 -10.13
N LEU A 18 -22.93 -6.52 -10.12
CA LEU A 18 -23.16 -5.36 -9.28
C LEU A 18 -23.12 -5.73 -7.78
N TRP A 19 -23.70 -6.86 -7.41
CA TRP A 19 -23.66 -7.35 -6.04
C TRP A 19 -22.22 -7.65 -5.59
N VAL A 20 -21.43 -8.35 -6.41
CA VAL A 20 -20.00 -8.61 -6.12
C VAL A 20 -19.22 -7.30 -6.02
N ALA A 21 -19.47 -6.34 -6.92
CA ALA A 21 -18.77 -5.04 -6.89
C ALA A 21 -19.08 -4.27 -5.60
N ILE A 22 -20.34 -4.25 -5.14
CA ILE A 22 -20.73 -3.62 -3.86
C ILE A 22 -20.03 -4.30 -2.68
N LEU A 23 -20.03 -5.64 -2.65
CA LEU A 23 -19.40 -6.41 -1.58
C LEU A 23 -17.89 -6.16 -1.53
N ASP A 24 -17.20 -6.32 -2.65
CA ASP A 24 -15.74 -6.21 -2.71
C ASP A 24 -15.24 -4.79 -2.44
N THR A 25 -16.02 -3.79 -2.83
CA THR A 25 -15.70 -2.39 -2.52
C THR A 25 -15.78 -2.10 -1.02
N ASN A 26 -16.61 -2.83 -0.26
CA ASN A 26 -16.90 -2.54 1.15
C ASN A 26 -16.32 -3.57 2.14
N ARG A 27 -15.53 -4.53 1.66
CA ARG A 27 -14.83 -5.50 2.50
C ARG A 27 -13.33 -5.53 2.19
N PHE A 28 -12.60 -6.08 3.11
CA PHE A 28 -11.18 -6.45 2.92
C PHE A 28 -10.95 -7.90 3.35
N THR A 29 -9.84 -8.44 2.93
CA THR A 29 -9.33 -9.77 3.35
C THR A 29 -7.96 -9.59 3.98
N VAL A 30 -7.53 -10.58 4.77
CA VAL A 30 -6.18 -10.63 5.34
C VAL A 30 -5.33 -11.55 4.48
N SER A 31 -4.18 -11.05 4.04
CA SER A 31 -3.15 -11.82 3.33
C SER A 31 -1.94 -12.01 4.24
N ASN A 32 -1.53 -13.27 4.45
CA ASN A 32 -0.45 -13.60 5.38
C ASN A 32 0.80 -14.04 4.62
N TYR A 33 1.94 -13.52 5.04
CA TYR A 33 3.28 -13.86 4.54
C TYR A 33 4.21 -14.17 5.70
N THR A 34 5.30 -14.89 5.41
CA THR A 34 6.37 -15.13 6.38
C THR A 34 7.69 -14.82 5.69
N TYR A 35 8.51 -14.01 6.31
CA TYR A 35 9.84 -13.69 5.84
C TYR A 35 10.89 -14.13 6.87
N LYS A 36 12.00 -14.74 6.38
CA LYS A 36 13.07 -15.25 7.22
C LYS A 36 14.41 -14.64 6.83
N ASP A 37 15.13 -14.15 7.82
CA ASP A 37 16.51 -13.66 7.63
C ASP A 37 17.27 -13.78 8.95
N LYS A 38 18.48 -14.34 8.88
CA LYS A 38 19.35 -14.57 10.05
C LYS A 38 19.74 -13.31 10.84
N ARG A 39 19.54 -12.11 10.26
CA ARG A 39 19.76 -10.82 10.93
C ARG A 39 18.59 -10.42 11.83
N ILE A 40 17.41 -11.03 11.63
CA ILE A 40 16.25 -10.84 12.49
C ILE A 40 16.56 -11.48 13.85
N LYS A 41 16.53 -10.67 14.91
CA LYS A 41 16.96 -11.10 16.26
C LYS A 41 15.86 -11.79 17.05
N LYS A 42 14.60 -11.46 16.78
CA LYS A 42 13.43 -12.09 17.39
C LYS A 42 12.25 -12.06 16.42
N LYS A 43 11.37 -13.04 16.54
CA LYS A 43 10.12 -13.05 15.77
C LYS A 43 9.28 -11.82 16.10
N PHE A 44 8.75 -11.18 15.06
CA PHE A 44 7.78 -10.10 15.21
C PHE A 44 6.79 -10.10 14.05
N ARG A 45 5.62 -9.53 14.26
CA ARG A 45 4.54 -9.39 13.28
C ARG A 45 4.40 -7.94 12.85
N ALA A 46 4.46 -7.70 11.56
CA ALA A 46 4.09 -6.42 10.97
C ALA A 46 2.72 -6.52 10.28
N VAL A 47 1.86 -5.53 10.52
CA VAL A 47 0.68 -5.28 9.68
C VAL A 47 1.02 -4.16 8.72
N ILE A 48 0.74 -4.39 7.43
CA ILE A 48 1.04 -3.44 6.36
C ILE A 48 -0.25 -2.84 5.83
N LEU A 49 -0.33 -1.51 5.86
CA LEU A 49 -1.41 -0.70 5.30
C LEU A 49 -0.92 0.00 4.04
N SER A 50 -1.78 0.07 3.03
CA SER A 50 -1.51 0.81 1.80
C SER A 50 -2.81 1.24 1.14
N ASP A 51 -2.77 2.34 0.40
CA ASP A 51 -3.86 2.79 -0.49
C ASP A 51 -5.23 2.83 0.22
N LEU A 52 -5.31 3.43 1.40
CA LEU A 52 -6.59 3.59 2.10
C LEU A 52 -7.48 4.64 1.41
N HIS A 53 -6.87 5.72 0.88
CA HIS A 53 -7.55 6.77 0.16
C HIS A 53 -8.79 7.31 0.87
N ASN A 54 -8.66 7.63 2.16
CA ASN A 54 -9.75 8.09 3.04
C ASN A 54 -10.95 7.12 3.14
N LYS A 55 -10.80 5.86 2.69
CA LYS A 55 -11.85 4.83 2.78
C LYS A 55 -12.18 4.53 4.24
N LYS A 56 -13.47 4.34 4.50
CA LYS A 56 -13.99 3.98 5.82
C LYS A 56 -14.54 2.55 5.83
N TYR A 57 -14.05 1.75 6.74
CA TYR A 57 -14.57 0.43 7.06
C TYR A 57 -15.41 0.50 8.35
N GLY A 58 -16.62 1.06 8.22
CA GLY A 58 -17.50 1.42 9.33
C GLY A 58 -17.16 2.80 9.91
N LYS A 59 -17.94 3.26 10.90
CA LYS A 59 -17.72 4.55 11.57
C LYS A 59 -16.35 4.55 12.26
N GLY A 60 -15.50 5.55 11.97
CA GLY A 60 -14.16 5.67 12.56
C GLY A 60 -13.26 4.49 12.22
N ASN A 61 -13.47 3.78 11.10
CA ASN A 61 -12.71 2.59 10.71
C ASN A 61 -12.74 1.44 11.73
N ILE A 62 -13.80 1.32 12.54
CA ILE A 62 -13.87 0.34 13.64
C ILE A 62 -13.63 -1.11 13.18
N LYS A 63 -14.08 -1.48 11.97
CA LYS A 63 -13.87 -2.83 11.45
C LYS A 63 -12.39 -3.11 11.16
N LEU A 64 -11.68 -2.11 10.63
CA LEU A 64 -10.26 -2.22 10.34
C LEU A 64 -9.44 -2.22 11.63
N LEU A 65 -9.76 -1.31 12.58
CA LEU A 65 -9.15 -1.27 13.91
C LEU A 65 -9.30 -2.62 14.63
N SER A 66 -10.52 -3.15 14.70
CA SER A 66 -10.78 -4.43 15.37
C SER A 66 -10.03 -5.60 14.72
N GLN A 67 -9.89 -5.59 13.38
CA GLN A 67 -9.14 -6.63 12.69
C GLN A 67 -7.64 -6.52 12.96
N ILE A 68 -7.08 -5.30 12.99
CA ILE A 68 -5.67 -5.07 13.32
C ILE A 68 -5.41 -5.49 14.77
N ASP A 69 -6.27 -5.13 15.71
CA ASP A 69 -6.17 -5.54 17.11
C ASP A 69 -6.20 -7.08 17.25
N ALA A 70 -7.08 -7.77 16.52
CA ALA A 70 -7.16 -9.23 16.53
C ALA A 70 -5.89 -9.90 15.95
N LEU A 71 -5.17 -9.24 15.07
CA LEU A 71 -3.90 -9.70 14.52
C LEU A 71 -2.72 -9.48 15.49
N SER A 72 -2.87 -8.60 16.47
CA SER A 72 -1.88 -8.30 17.50
C SER A 72 -0.47 -8.02 16.92
N PRO A 73 -0.30 -7.02 16.04
CA PRO A 73 1.00 -6.73 15.45
C PRO A 73 1.96 -6.12 16.48
N ASP A 74 3.25 -6.34 16.29
CA ASP A 74 4.31 -5.65 17.02
C ASP A 74 4.56 -4.25 16.45
N ILE A 75 4.42 -4.10 15.13
CA ILE A 75 4.59 -2.82 14.41
C ILE A 75 3.58 -2.69 13.27
N ILE A 76 3.33 -1.45 12.84
CA ILE A 76 2.57 -1.16 11.63
C ILE A 76 3.48 -0.46 10.62
N LEU A 77 3.45 -0.96 9.38
CA LEU A 77 4.16 -0.39 8.25
C LEU A 77 3.14 0.22 7.27
N ILE A 78 3.39 1.42 6.77
CA ILE A 78 2.51 2.07 5.81
C ILE A 78 3.27 2.31 4.50
N ALA A 79 2.78 1.69 3.43
CA ALA A 79 3.37 1.77 2.09
C ALA A 79 2.67 2.82 1.21
N GLY A 80 2.20 3.92 1.80
CA GLY A 80 1.70 5.11 1.11
C GLY A 80 0.21 5.12 0.75
N ASP A 81 -0.22 6.25 0.21
CA ASP A 81 -1.56 6.53 -0.31
C ASP A 81 -2.69 6.31 0.72
N MET A 82 -2.44 6.74 1.97
CA MET A 82 -3.48 6.70 3.01
C MET A 82 -4.54 7.79 2.82
N ILE A 83 -4.14 8.93 2.25
CA ILE A 83 -5.01 10.07 1.94
C ILE A 83 -5.12 10.29 0.44
N ASN A 84 -6.18 10.97 0.01
CA ASN A 84 -6.37 11.34 -1.38
C ASN A 84 -5.74 12.70 -1.69
N GLY A 85 -5.19 12.84 -2.89
CA GLY A 85 -4.78 14.13 -3.44
C GLY A 85 -5.89 14.76 -4.28
N HIS A 86 -7.08 15.02 -3.70
CA HIS A 86 -8.18 15.72 -4.36
C HIS A 86 -8.40 17.09 -3.71
N VAL A 87 -8.74 18.09 -4.54
CA VAL A 87 -8.99 19.46 -4.05
C VAL A 87 -10.22 19.46 -3.13
N GLY A 88 -10.09 20.07 -1.94
CA GLY A 88 -11.16 20.18 -0.96
C GLY A 88 -11.45 18.92 -0.15
N GLU A 89 -10.75 17.85 -0.37
CA GLU A 89 -10.86 16.62 0.44
C GLU A 89 -10.04 16.76 1.72
N LYS A 90 -10.64 16.35 2.84
CA LYS A 90 -10.02 16.41 4.15
C LYS A 90 -9.42 15.05 4.55
N ALA A 91 -8.37 15.10 5.35
CA ALA A 91 -7.70 13.90 5.87
C ALA A 91 -8.17 13.53 7.31
N ASP A 92 -9.11 14.26 7.89
CA ASP A 92 -9.47 14.17 9.32
C ASP A 92 -9.81 12.76 9.78
N ASP A 93 -10.59 12.00 9.00
CA ASP A 93 -10.97 10.63 9.34
C ASP A 93 -9.78 9.67 9.29
N THR A 94 -8.87 9.85 8.34
CA THR A 94 -7.65 9.05 8.23
C THR A 94 -6.68 9.40 9.35
N VAL A 95 -6.53 10.68 9.67
CA VAL A 95 -5.74 11.14 10.83
C VAL A 95 -6.28 10.54 12.13
N ALA A 96 -7.59 10.62 12.35
CA ALA A 96 -8.22 10.04 13.55
C ALA A 96 -7.97 8.52 13.63
N PHE A 97 -8.10 7.79 12.53
CA PHE A 97 -7.82 6.36 12.46
C PHE A 97 -6.35 6.05 12.79
N LEU A 98 -5.41 6.78 12.18
CA LEU A 98 -3.98 6.59 12.42
C LEU A 98 -3.59 6.95 13.86
N THR A 99 -4.19 8.01 14.42
CA THR A 99 -3.99 8.40 15.82
C THR A 99 -4.45 7.31 16.79
N GLU A 100 -5.61 6.69 16.54
CA GLU A 100 -6.08 5.58 17.38
C GLU A 100 -5.15 4.35 17.31
N LEU A 101 -4.60 4.05 16.13
CA LEU A 101 -3.61 2.98 15.97
C LEU A 101 -2.30 3.30 16.70
N ALA A 102 -1.83 4.54 16.58
CA ALA A 102 -0.56 4.97 17.16
C ALA A 102 -0.55 4.93 18.70
N LYS A 103 -1.73 4.97 19.34
CA LYS A 103 -1.85 4.76 20.80
C LYS A 103 -1.44 3.36 21.24
N LYS A 104 -1.46 2.38 20.33
CA LYS A 104 -1.25 0.96 20.63
C LYS A 104 -0.01 0.38 19.98
N TYR A 105 0.35 0.86 18.79
CA TYR A 105 1.37 0.26 17.95
C TYR A 105 2.34 1.30 17.41
N PRO A 106 3.65 1.03 17.39
CA PRO A 106 4.62 1.83 16.63
C PRO A 106 4.27 1.81 15.14
N ILE A 107 4.24 2.98 14.49
CA ILE A 107 3.88 3.12 13.08
C ILE A 107 5.02 3.77 12.31
N TYR A 108 5.43 3.14 11.20
CA TYR A 108 6.43 3.62 10.25
C TYR A 108 5.76 3.89 8.92
N TYR A 109 5.80 5.13 8.46
CA TYR A 109 4.99 5.61 7.35
C TYR A 109 5.88 6.06 6.19
N GLY A 110 5.80 5.38 5.04
CA GLY A 110 6.33 5.83 3.75
C GLY A 110 5.23 6.52 2.93
N ASN A 111 5.57 7.62 2.26
CA ASN A 111 4.64 8.32 1.37
C ASN A 111 4.31 7.49 0.12
N GLY A 112 3.08 7.69 -0.41
CA GLY A 112 2.72 7.33 -1.77
C GLY A 112 2.68 8.54 -2.70
N ASN A 113 2.18 8.34 -3.90
CA ASN A 113 2.11 9.43 -4.89
C ASN A 113 1.02 10.46 -4.57
N HIS A 114 0.04 10.13 -3.74
CA HIS A 114 -0.98 11.08 -3.30
C HIS A 114 -0.43 12.06 -2.28
N GLU A 115 0.28 11.59 -1.27
CA GLU A 115 0.98 12.43 -0.29
C GLU A 115 2.00 13.34 -1.00
N MET A 116 2.85 12.76 -1.86
CA MET A 116 3.82 13.53 -2.65
C MET A 116 3.14 14.60 -3.51
N ARG A 117 1.99 14.31 -4.12
CA ARG A 117 1.24 15.28 -4.93
C ARG A 117 0.75 16.46 -4.10
N LEU A 118 0.26 16.22 -2.90
CA LEU A 118 -0.18 17.28 -2.00
C LEU A 118 0.98 18.20 -1.62
N ASP A 119 2.16 17.62 -1.39
CA ASP A 119 3.39 18.38 -1.08
C ASP A 119 3.87 19.21 -2.27
N LEU A 120 3.94 18.61 -3.47
CA LEU A 120 4.47 19.27 -4.67
C LEU A 120 3.59 20.38 -5.25
N TYR A 121 2.28 20.36 -4.99
CA TYR A 121 1.32 21.31 -5.58
C TYR A 121 0.54 22.08 -4.52
N ARG A 122 1.26 22.69 -3.58
CA ARG A 122 0.68 23.46 -2.45
C ARG A 122 -0.21 24.61 -2.93
N GLU A 123 0.12 25.24 -4.06
CA GLU A 123 -0.72 26.28 -4.68
C GLU A 123 -2.13 25.79 -5.04
N LYS A 124 -2.28 24.49 -5.23
CA LYS A 124 -3.56 23.84 -5.57
C LYS A 124 -4.27 23.24 -4.36
N TYR A 125 -3.50 22.67 -3.43
CA TYR A 125 -4.02 21.86 -2.33
C TYR A 125 -3.92 22.56 -0.97
N GLY A 126 -3.27 23.73 -0.90
CA GLY A 126 -3.03 24.44 0.37
C GLY A 126 -2.15 23.65 1.32
N ASP A 127 -2.43 23.76 2.60
CA ASP A 127 -1.61 23.21 3.67
C ASP A 127 -2.01 21.78 4.09
N ILE A 128 -2.83 21.08 3.29
CA ILE A 128 -3.37 19.75 3.64
C ILE A 128 -2.25 18.76 4.01
N TYR A 129 -1.14 18.78 3.26
CA TYR A 129 -0.01 17.90 3.54
C TYR A 129 0.72 18.26 4.83
N ASP A 130 0.94 19.55 5.08
CA ASP A 130 1.60 20.01 6.29
C ASP A 130 0.76 19.72 7.54
N ASP A 131 -0.55 19.96 7.47
CA ASP A 131 -1.51 19.64 8.52
C ASP A 131 -1.55 18.14 8.81
N PHE A 132 -1.56 17.32 7.75
CA PHE A 132 -1.50 15.87 7.85
C PHE A 132 -0.18 15.41 8.49
N CYS A 133 0.95 15.87 7.98
CA CYS A 133 2.27 15.53 8.52
C CYS A 133 2.42 15.94 9.99
N LYS A 134 1.93 17.13 10.36
CA LYS A 134 1.92 17.58 11.74
C LYS A 134 1.09 16.65 12.62
N ALA A 135 -0.14 16.34 12.20
CA ALA A 135 -1.06 15.50 12.98
C ALA A 135 -0.52 14.10 13.23
N ILE A 136 0.05 13.44 12.20
CA ILE A 136 0.64 12.10 12.37
C ILE A 136 1.91 12.14 13.22
N LYS A 137 2.73 13.19 13.11
CA LYS A 137 3.91 13.39 13.94
C LYS A 137 3.53 13.60 15.41
N ASP A 138 2.52 14.44 15.67
CA ASP A 138 2.00 14.70 17.01
C ASP A 138 1.40 13.42 17.65
N ALA A 139 0.89 12.50 16.83
CA ALA A 139 0.46 11.16 17.23
C ALA A 139 1.62 10.16 17.47
N GLY A 140 2.87 10.55 17.25
CA GLY A 140 4.05 9.68 17.44
C GLY A 140 4.36 8.77 16.26
N ILE A 141 3.80 9.01 15.09
CA ILE A 141 4.05 8.23 13.87
C ILE A 141 5.36 8.67 13.21
N HIS A 142 6.20 7.71 12.86
CA HIS A 142 7.47 7.95 12.18
C HIS A 142 7.28 8.10 10.68
N LEU A 143 7.25 9.34 10.18
CA LEU A 143 7.19 9.64 8.74
C LEU A 143 8.59 9.51 8.11
N LEU A 144 8.70 8.57 7.15
CA LEU A 144 9.95 8.20 6.48
C LEU A 144 9.93 8.65 5.01
N VAL A 145 10.10 9.95 4.77
CA VAL A 145 10.26 10.50 3.40
C VAL A 145 11.75 10.53 3.08
N ASN A 146 12.21 9.57 2.29
CA ASN A 146 13.62 9.32 1.98
C ASN A 146 14.49 9.26 3.26
N LYS A 147 13.94 8.62 4.29
CA LYS A 147 14.56 8.46 5.60
C LYS A 147 14.49 7.00 6.03
N ARG A 148 15.30 6.68 7.04
CA ARG A 148 15.35 5.36 7.65
C ARG A 148 15.30 5.43 9.16
N ILE A 149 14.89 4.33 9.77
CA ILE A 149 14.98 4.12 11.20
C ILE A 149 15.40 2.67 11.46
N THR A 150 16.39 2.48 12.31
CA THR A 150 16.84 1.15 12.71
C THR A 150 16.15 0.73 13.99
N LEU A 151 15.71 -0.51 14.02
CA LEU A 151 15.05 -1.18 15.15
C LEU A 151 15.96 -2.32 15.62
N PRO A 152 16.95 -2.01 16.46
CA PRO A 152 18.00 -2.96 16.84
C PRO A 152 17.46 -4.19 17.58
N GLU A 153 16.35 -4.05 18.29
CA GLU A 153 15.67 -5.13 19.02
C GLU A 153 15.09 -6.20 18.11
N TYR A 154 14.70 -5.82 16.88
CA TYR A 154 14.23 -6.74 15.84
C TYR A 154 15.32 -7.16 14.86
N GLY A 155 16.43 -6.40 14.77
CA GLY A 155 17.48 -6.63 13.79
C GLY A 155 17.10 -6.13 12.39
N VAL A 156 16.27 -5.08 12.29
CA VAL A 156 15.79 -4.54 11.01
C VAL A 156 16.02 -3.04 10.90
N THR A 157 16.13 -2.55 9.67
CA THR A 157 16.07 -1.12 9.32
C THR A 157 14.89 -0.89 8.39
N VAL A 158 13.98 0.01 8.77
CA VAL A 158 12.84 0.42 7.94
C VAL A 158 13.22 1.68 7.17
N ILE A 159 13.07 1.64 5.85
CA ILE A 159 13.44 2.72 4.92
C ILE A 159 12.18 3.13 4.16
N GLY A 160 11.83 4.41 4.17
CA GLY A 160 10.76 4.94 3.33
C GLY A 160 11.34 5.57 2.06
N SER A 161 10.88 5.12 0.90
CA SER A 161 11.29 5.64 -0.41
C SER A 161 10.17 6.45 -1.03
N GLU A 162 10.41 7.74 -1.24
CA GLU A 162 9.56 8.59 -2.06
C GLU A 162 10.30 8.87 -3.37
N ILE A 163 9.91 8.16 -4.43
CA ILE A 163 10.52 8.30 -5.75
C ILE A 163 10.01 9.55 -6.47
N ASN A 164 10.84 10.11 -7.38
CA ASN A 164 10.48 11.32 -8.10
C ASN A 164 9.16 11.17 -8.86
N LYS A 165 8.36 12.24 -8.91
CA LYS A 165 7.08 12.31 -9.61
C LYS A 165 7.15 11.86 -11.07
N LYS A 166 8.28 12.07 -11.79
CA LYS A 166 8.46 11.61 -13.16
C LYS A 166 8.15 10.13 -13.34
N HIS A 167 8.38 9.31 -12.29
CA HIS A 167 8.16 7.86 -12.28
C HIS A 167 6.70 7.44 -12.10
N TYR A 168 5.80 8.38 -11.79
CA TYR A 168 4.35 8.14 -11.70
C TYR A 168 3.61 8.58 -12.96
N LYS A 169 4.29 8.55 -14.12
CA LYS A 169 3.69 8.91 -15.39
C LYS A 169 2.52 7.97 -15.74
N ARG A 170 1.41 8.58 -16.14
CA ARG A 170 0.24 7.83 -16.64
C ARG A 170 0.57 7.23 -18.02
N MET A 171 0.18 5.98 -18.26
CA MET A 171 0.41 5.27 -19.53
C MET A 171 1.90 5.18 -19.92
N GLY A 172 2.72 4.67 -19.01
CA GLY A 172 4.14 4.41 -19.29
C GLY A 172 4.98 4.33 -18.04
N ILE A 173 6.21 3.90 -18.17
CA ILE A 173 7.23 3.91 -17.13
C ILE A 173 8.38 4.77 -17.63
N ILE A 174 8.78 5.76 -16.84
CA ILE A 174 10.06 6.43 -17.01
C ILE A 174 11.02 5.69 -16.08
N PRO A 175 12.03 4.96 -16.60
CA PRO A 175 12.95 4.20 -15.76
C PRO A 175 13.71 5.12 -14.82
N MET A 176 14.17 4.56 -13.69
CA MET A 176 15.10 5.24 -12.80
C MET A 176 16.49 5.36 -13.47
N GLU A 177 17.23 6.36 -13.08
CA GLU A 177 18.63 6.48 -13.43
C GLU A 177 19.45 5.50 -12.55
N GLU A 178 20.53 4.99 -13.08
CA GLU A 178 21.41 4.10 -12.31
C GLU A 178 21.87 4.79 -11.02
N GLY A 179 21.65 4.15 -9.88
CA GLY A 179 22.01 4.68 -8.57
C GLY A 179 21.08 5.78 -8.05
N GLU A 180 19.93 6.08 -8.67
CA GLU A 180 18.96 7.09 -8.19
C GLU A 180 18.54 6.77 -6.74
N LEU A 181 18.16 5.54 -6.43
CA LEU A 181 17.81 5.13 -5.05
C LEU A 181 19.00 5.25 -4.07
N LEU A 182 20.19 4.90 -4.52
CA LEU A 182 21.40 5.03 -3.68
C LEU A 182 21.68 6.49 -3.34
N LYS A 183 21.46 7.42 -4.28
CA LYS A 183 21.60 8.86 -4.07
C LYS A 183 20.56 9.39 -3.08
N ASP A 184 19.29 8.95 -3.21
CA ASP A 184 18.19 9.49 -2.44
C ASP A 184 18.11 8.87 -1.02
N LEU A 185 18.45 7.58 -0.90
CA LEU A 185 18.30 6.82 0.34
C LEU A 185 19.63 6.53 1.05
N GLY A 186 20.77 6.73 0.37
CA GLY A 186 22.09 6.32 0.88
C GLY A 186 22.30 4.80 0.80
N LYS A 187 23.46 4.34 1.28
CA LYS A 187 23.83 2.92 1.22
C LYS A 187 23.00 2.07 2.18
N ILE A 188 22.72 0.84 1.76
CA ILE A 188 22.11 -0.20 2.61
C ILE A 188 23.05 -0.55 3.77
N GLU A 189 22.49 -0.76 4.94
CA GLU A 189 23.19 -1.25 6.13
C GLU A 189 23.14 -2.78 6.15
N THR A 190 24.29 -3.43 6.00
CA THR A 190 24.35 -4.89 5.89
C THR A 190 24.19 -5.63 7.23
N GLU A 191 24.32 -4.92 8.34
CA GLU A 191 24.15 -5.47 9.69
C GLU A 191 22.70 -5.82 10.01
N TYR A 192 21.74 -5.11 9.40
CA TYR A 192 20.32 -5.26 9.62
C TYR A 192 19.60 -5.77 8.36
N CYS A 193 18.46 -6.43 8.54
CA CYS A 193 17.56 -6.74 7.44
C CYS A 193 16.81 -5.46 7.03
N ASN A 194 16.93 -5.05 5.76
CA ASN A 194 16.38 -3.78 5.29
C ASN A 194 14.98 -3.97 4.71
N ILE A 195 14.01 -3.32 5.33
CA ILE A 195 12.61 -3.27 4.90
C ILE A 195 12.37 -1.95 4.19
N LEU A 196 12.07 -1.99 2.90
CA LEU A 196 11.82 -0.82 2.06
C LEU A 196 10.31 -0.61 1.89
N LEU A 197 9.80 0.53 2.33
CA LEU A 197 8.46 1.01 2.02
C LEU A 197 8.53 1.80 0.72
N ALA A 198 8.21 1.17 -0.41
CA ALA A 198 8.32 1.75 -1.74
C ALA A 198 6.98 1.58 -2.48
N HIS A 199 6.21 2.65 -2.55
CA HIS A 199 4.81 2.62 -2.96
C HIS A 199 4.58 2.00 -4.35
N ASN A 200 5.44 2.29 -5.34
CA ASN A 200 5.24 1.85 -6.72
C ASN A 200 6.01 0.54 -7.04
N PRO A 201 5.31 -0.60 -7.27
CA PRO A 201 5.96 -1.88 -7.53
C PRO A 201 6.61 -1.99 -8.92
N ASP A 202 6.36 -1.07 -9.83
CA ASP A 202 6.90 -1.11 -11.19
C ASP A 202 8.45 -1.00 -11.22
N PHE A 203 9.05 -0.52 -10.13
CA PHE A 203 10.50 -0.35 -9.97
C PHE A 203 11.16 -1.47 -9.17
N PHE A 204 10.58 -2.67 -9.19
CA PHE A 204 11.12 -3.82 -8.44
C PHE A 204 12.56 -4.13 -8.80
N GLU A 205 12.95 -4.01 -10.07
CA GLU A 205 14.32 -4.24 -10.52
C GLU A 205 15.31 -3.24 -9.88
N ASP A 206 14.88 -1.98 -9.73
CA ASP A 206 15.67 -0.93 -9.07
C ASP A 206 15.79 -1.20 -7.56
N TYR A 207 14.74 -1.72 -6.92
CA TYR A 207 14.79 -2.10 -5.51
C TYR A 207 15.71 -3.30 -5.26
N VAL A 208 15.75 -4.27 -6.18
CA VAL A 208 16.72 -5.38 -6.19
C VAL A 208 18.13 -4.83 -6.31
N SER A 209 18.38 -3.96 -7.28
CA SER A 209 19.70 -3.34 -7.50
C SER A 209 20.15 -2.47 -6.33
N TYR A 210 19.22 -1.83 -5.63
CA TYR A 210 19.48 -1.07 -4.40
C TYR A 210 19.89 -1.99 -3.25
N GLY A 211 19.43 -3.23 -3.22
CA GLY A 211 19.78 -4.26 -2.23
C GLY A 211 18.83 -4.38 -1.05
N ALA A 212 17.60 -3.86 -1.14
CA ALA A 212 16.59 -4.07 -0.11
C ALA A 212 16.20 -5.54 -0.04
N GLU A 213 16.13 -6.11 1.17
CA GLU A 213 15.76 -7.51 1.36
C GLU A 213 14.26 -7.72 1.28
N VAL A 214 13.47 -6.82 1.87
CA VAL A 214 12.01 -6.87 1.82
C VAL A 214 11.46 -5.53 1.33
N VAL A 215 10.54 -5.57 0.38
CA VAL A 215 9.88 -4.39 -0.17
C VAL A 215 8.37 -4.52 0.02
N PHE A 216 7.74 -3.49 0.57
CA PHE A 216 6.29 -3.38 0.61
C PHE A 216 5.83 -2.30 -0.35
N SER A 217 4.90 -2.67 -1.24
CA SER A 217 4.35 -1.78 -2.26
C SER A 217 2.82 -1.83 -2.30
N GLY A 218 2.21 -0.77 -2.84
CA GLY A 218 0.80 -0.65 -3.12
C GLY A 218 0.53 -0.20 -4.56
N HIS A 219 -0.13 0.97 -4.72
CA HIS A 219 -0.29 1.72 -5.96
C HIS A 219 -1.17 1.08 -7.05
N VAL A 220 -1.08 -0.22 -7.27
CA VAL A 220 -1.71 -0.92 -8.42
C VAL A 220 -3.12 -1.41 -8.10
N HIS A 221 -3.51 -1.37 -6.82
CA HIS A 221 -4.84 -1.76 -6.33
C HIS A 221 -5.29 -3.17 -6.75
N GLY A 222 -4.36 -4.11 -6.97
CA GLY A 222 -4.67 -5.42 -7.49
C GLY A 222 -5.20 -5.43 -8.92
N GLY A 223 -5.14 -4.27 -9.62
CA GLY A 223 -5.67 -4.06 -10.97
C GLY A 223 -7.17 -3.83 -10.97
N ILE A 224 -7.73 -2.96 -10.11
CA ILE A 224 -9.14 -2.49 -9.99
C ILE A 224 -10.17 -3.64 -10.06
N ALA A 225 -10.22 -4.35 -11.19
CA ALA A 225 -10.99 -5.57 -11.41
C ALA A 225 -10.06 -6.74 -11.71
N ARG A 226 -10.47 -7.93 -11.30
CA ARG A 226 -9.70 -9.17 -11.53
C ARG A 226 -10.52 -10.17 -12.30
N ILE A 227 -9.86 -11.00 -13.10
CA ILE A 227 -10.51 -12.12 -13.77
C ILE A 227 -10.69 -13.24 -12.74
N PRO A 228 -11.94 -13.71 -12.48
CA PRO A 228 -12.18 -14.85 -11.59
C PRO A 228 -11.32 -16.05 -12.01
N PHE A 229 -10.84 -16.83 -11.03
CA PHE A 229 -10.03 -18.04 -11.20
C PHE A 229 -8.59 -17.82 -11.71
N ILE A 230 -8.34 -16.89 -12.63
CA ILE A 230 -6.99 -16.57 -13.14
C ILE A 230 -6.25 -15.64 -12.18
N LYS A 231 -6.98 -14.91 -11.35
CA LYS A 231 -6.46 -13.94 -10.35
C LYS A 231 -5.59 -12.81 -10.95
N LYS A 232 -5.63 -12.57 -12.27
CA LYS A 232 -4.91 -11.46 -12.91
C LYS A 232 -5.67 -10.15 -12.76
N GLY A 233 -4.95 -9.08 -12.40
CA GLY A 233 -5.46 -7.72 -12.45
C GLY A 233 -5.66 -7.28 -13.90
N ILE A 234 -6.80 -6.62 -14.20
CA ILE A 234 -7.13 -6.22 -15.57
C ILE A 234 -6.57 -4.84 -15.89
N LEU A 235 -6.74 -3.87 -15.00
CA LEU A 235 -6.42 -2.46 -15.27
C LEU A 235 -5.86 -1.80 -14.01
N SER A 236 -4.64 -1.26 -14.10
CA SER A 236 -4.09 -0.45 -13.00
C SER A 236 -4.69 0.96 -12.99
N PRO A 237 -4.60 1.70 -11.86
CA PRO A 237 -5.01 3.11 -11.79
C PRO A 237 -4.31 4.00 -12.82
N ASN A 238 -3.10 3.63 -13.23
CA ASN A 238 -2.33 4.33 -14.27
C ASN A 238 -2.75 3.97 -15.70
N ALA A 239 -3.96 3.38 -15.88
CA ALA A 239 -4.51 2.95 -17.18
C ALA A 239 -3.61 1.95 -17.94
N ARG A 240 -2.91 1.07 -17.22
CA ARG A 240 -2.13 -0.02 -17.81
C ARG A 240 -2.88 -1.33 -17.68
N PHE A 241 -3.05 -2.02 -18.80
CA PHE A 241 -3.65 -3.35 -18.83
C PHE A 241 -2.64 -4.40 -18.37
N PHE A 242 -3.12 -5.34 -17.57
CA PHE A 242 -2.37 -6.50 -17.08
C PHE A 242 -1.02 -6.13 -16.47
N PRO A 243 -1.01 -5.31 -15.39
CA PRO A 243 0.23 -4.89 -14.74
C PRO A 243 1.06 -6.11 -14.33
N LYS A 244 2.40 -6.04 -14.45
CA LYS A 244 3.32 -7.12 -14.12
C LYS A 244 3.25 -7.46 -12.63
N TYR A 245 3.29 -6.44 -11.79
CA TYR A 245 3.24 -6.55 -10.34
C TYR A 245 1.91 -5.98 -9.85
N TYR A 246 0.95 -6.83 -9.49
CA TYR A 246 -0.40 -6.38 -9.15
C TYR A 246 -0.86 -6.81 -7.75
N GLN A 247 -0.32 -7.89 -7.21
CA GLN A 247 -0.56 -8.37 -5.84
C GLN A 247 0.34 -9.55 -5.50
N GLY A 248 0.53 -9.78 -4.19
CA GLY A 248 1.21 -10.97 -3.70
C GLY A 248 2.72 -10.81 -3.66
N GLU A 249 3.41 -11.92 -3.59
CA GLU A 249 4.85 -12.00 -3.39
C GLU A 249 5.59 -12.17 -4.72
N TYR A 250 6.67 -11.42 -4.87
CA TYR A 250 7.61 -11.51 -6.00
C TYR A 250 9.02 -11.60 -5.45
N ILE A 251 9.76 -12.62 -5.88
CA ILE A 251 11.12 -12.86 -5.41
C ILE A 251 12.07 -12.72 -6.60
N LYS A 252 13.14 -11.96 -6.40
CA LYS A 252 14.26 -11.87 -7.33
C LYS A 252 15.55 -11.68 -6.54
N GLU A 253 16.53 -12.54 -6.82
CA GLU A 253 17.79 -12.58 -6.08
C GLU A 253 17.54 -12.69 -4.57
N ASN A 254 18.03 -11.73 -3.78
CA ASN A 254 17.85 -11.70 -2.33
C ASN A 254 16.69 -10.77 -1.89
N THR A 255 15.88 -10.27 -2.83
CA THR A 255 14.80 -9.31 -2.56
C THR A 255 13.44 -9.98 -2.70
N THR A 256 12.63 -9.86 -1.67
CA THR A 256 11.21 -10.24 -1.67
C THR A 256 10.36 -8.98 -1.67
N MET A 257 9.55 -8.78 -2.72
CA MET A 257 8.57 -7.69 -2.76
C MET A 257 7.16 -8.24 -2.53
N ILE A 258 6.44 -7.66 -1.57
CA ILE A 258 5.03 -7.94 -1.30
C ILE A 258 4.20 -6.74 -1.78
N VAL A 259 3.32 -6.98 -2.75
CA VAL A 259 2.43 -5.97 -3.33
C VAL A 259 1.04 -6.13 -2.75
N SER A 260 0.58 -5.12 -2.00
CA SER A 260 -0.78 -5.03 -1.48
C SER A 260 -1.76 -4.64 -2.60
N ARG A 261 -2.98 -5.15 -2.51
CA ARG A 261 -4.11 -4.66 -3.33
C ARG A 261 -4.69 -3.34 -2.80
N GLY A 262 -4.14 -2.83 -1.71
CA GLY A 262 -4.65 -1.64 -1.05
C GLY A 262 -6.01 -1.83 -0.36
N LEU A 263 -6.35 -0.93 0.53
CA LEU A 263 -7.59 -0.96 1.32
C LEU A 263 -8.70 -0.12 0.68
N GLY A 264 -8.39 0.99 0.05
CA GLY A 264 -9.33 1.89 -0.59
C GLY A 264 -9.45 1.72 -2.10
N SER A 265 -10.12 2.65 -2.73
CA SER A 265 -10.24 2.75 -4.18
C SER A 265 -9.94 4.18 -4.59
N HIS A 266 -9.25 4.36 -5.70
CA HIS A 266 -8.87 5.67 -6.20
C HIS A 266 -9.82 6.16 -7.32
N THR A 267 -9.35 6.27 -8.55
CA THR A 267 -10.06 6.91 -9.67
C THR A 267 -11.44 6.32 -9.97
N ILE A 268 -11.59 5.01 -9.86
CA ILE A 268 -12.86 4.30 -10.02
C ILE A 268 -13.19 3.66 -8.67
N PRO A 269 -14.21 4.15 -7.94
CA PRO A 269 -14.50 3.70 -6.58
C PRO A 269 -15.21 2.33 -6.56
N VAL A 270 -14.75 1.39 -7.40
CA VAL A 270 -15.32 0.05 -7.55
C VAL A 270 -14.21 -0.99 -7.54
N ARG A 271 -14.45 -2.08 -6.81
CA ARG A 271 -13.62 -3.28 -6.81
C ARG A 271 -14.45 -4.48 -7.26
N LEU A 272 -13.98 -5.21 -8.25
CA LEU A 272 -14.68 -6.39 -8.78
C LEU A 272 -13.79 -7.62 -8.72
N PHE A 273 -14.21 -8.66 -7.99
CA PHE A 273 -13.41 -9.84 -7.63
C PHE A 273 -12.06 -9.50 -6.99
N ASN A 274 -12.00 -8.35 -6.32
CA ASN A 274 -10.79 -7.72 -5.83
C ASN A 274 -11.03 -6.96 -4.52
N PRO A 275 -11.41 -7.63 -3.42
CA PRO A 275 -11.61 -6.97 -2.13
C PRO A 275 -10.34 -6.27 -1.65
N GLY A 276 -10.48 -5.31 -0.73
CA GLY A 276 -9.35 -4.66 -0.07
C GLY A 276 -8.41 -5.69 0.56
N ASP A 277 -7.17 -5.29 0.85
CA ASP A 277 -6.10 -6.17 1.33
C ASP A 277 -5.42 -5.61 2.57
N LEU A 278 -5.54 -6.31 3.68
CA LEU A 278 -4.77 -6.08 4.89
C LEU A 278 -3.64 -7.10 4.92
N VAL A 279 -2.43 -6.65 4.65
CA VAL A 279 -1.26 -7.54 4.58
C VAL A 279 -0.67 -7.73 5.97
N VAL A 280 -0.29 -8.97 6.28
CA VAL A 280 0.39 -9.37 7.50
C VAL A 280 1.66 -10.09 7.12
N THR A 281 2.78 -9.74 7.74
CA THR A 281 4.04 -10.44 7.56
C THR A 281 4.63 -10.81 8.92
N ASP A 282 4.85 -12.09 9.13
CA ASP A 282 5.61 -12.61 10.25
C ASP A 282 7.09 -12.66 9.86
N PHE A 283 7.91 -11.92 10.58
CA PHE A 283 9.36 -11.91 10.43
C PHE A 283 9.99 -12.88 11.41
N GLU A 284 10.87 -13.76 10.92
CA GLU A 284 11.49 -14.82 11.73
C GLU A 284 13.02 -14.84 11.51
N PRO A 285 13.81 -15.21 12.55
CA PRO A 285 15.24 -15.47 12.42
C PRO A 285 15.60 -16.51 11.36
#